data_159b38532b7addf68456716a6d07ee63
#
_entry.id   159b38532b7addf68456716a6d07ee63
#
_cell.length_a   1.000
_cell.length_b   1.000
_cell.length_c   1.000
_cell.angle_alpha   90.00
_cell.angle_beta   90.00
_cell.angle_gamma   90.00
#
_symmetry.space_group_name_H-M   'P 1'
#
loop_
_entity.id
_entity.type
_entity.pdbx_description
1 polymer ?
#
loop_
_entity_poly.entity_id
_entity_poly.type
_entity_poly.pdbx_seq_one_letter_code
_entity_poly.pdbx_strand_id
1 'polypeptide(L)'
;KYKLGDLFTKIKTNSLHYKTSDLPSVSDNIYCLPALTAGIQNQGLNNFVPYENATVLQNVISISANGANTGATFYQSQKFTVLQDAYAIKWIYTNNKLTDKQYLFLTGSISKAIYGTYEWTNKAGWERIKNNAIFLPQTENGKIDFEYIELLISAIQKIVIKNVVLYTDKQIAKTQKVINNNF
;
A
#
# COMPACT_ATOMS: atom_id res chain seq x y z
N LYS A 1 -16.78 -6.92 12.76
CA LYS A 1 -15.47 -6.70 13.38
C LYS A 1 -14.61 -7.94 13.18
N TYR A 2 -13.37 -7.77 12.66
CA TYR A 2 -12.45 -8.87 12.32
C TYR A 2 -11.08 -8.59 12.92
N LYS A 3 -10.39 -9.61 13.42
CA LYS A 3 -8.97 -9.47 13.78
C LYS A 3 -8.11 -9.53 12.51
N LEU A 4 -7.00 -8.79 12.50
CA LEU A 4 -6.09 -8.82 11.35
C LEU A 4 -5.51 -10.21 11.11
N GLY A 5 -5.20 -10.96 12.17
CA GLY A 5 -4.68 -12.33 12.06
C GLY A 5 -5.67 -13.35 11.50
N ASP A 6 -6.99 -13.06 11.53
CA ASP A 6 -8.01 -13.92 10.91
C ASP A 6 -8.14 -13.66 9.40
N LEU A 7 -7.72 -12.47 8.95
CA LEU A 7 -7.83 -12.03 7.55
C LEU A 7 -6.53 -12.17 6.77
N PHE A 8 -5.40 -12.00 7.44
CA PHE A 8 -4.08 -11.93 6.83
C PHE A 8 -3.05 -12.80 7.56
N THR A 9 -1.98 -13.10 6.85
CA THR A 9 -0.76 -13.67 7.43
C THR A 9 0.47 -12.94 6.94
N LYS A 10 1.51 -12.84 7.80
CA LYS A 10 2.81 -12.28 7.40
C LYS A 10 3.48 -13.21 6.40
N ILE A 11 4.03 -12.63 5.33
CA ILE A 11 4.81 -13.37 4.34
C ILE A 11 6.23 -13.55 4.88
N LYS A 12 6.75 -14.77 4.80
CA LYS A 12 8.15 -15.06 5.06
C LYS A 12 8.99 -14.61 3.86
N THR A 13 9.97 -13.76 4.09
CA THR A 13 10.88 -13.26 3.05
C THR A 13 12.32 -13.59 3.39
N ASN A 14 13.16 -13.69 2.38
CA ASN A 14 14.59 -13.81 2.56
C ASN A 14 15.16 -12.54 3.19
N SER A 15 16.12 -12.70 4.10
CA SER A 15 16.84 -11.57 4.67
C SER A 15 17.86 -11.07 3.65
N LEU A 16 17.72 -9.83 3.24
CA LEU A 16 18.69 -9.15 2.37
C LEU A 16 19.59 -8.26 3.25
N HIS A 17 20.89 -8.53 3.23
CA HIS A 17 21.87 -7.89 4.11
C HIS A 17 22.44 -6.59 3.53
N TYR A 18 21.60 -5.80 2.83
CA TYR A 18 21.99 -4.49 2.33
C TYR A 18 21.82 -3.42 3.40
N LYS A 19 22.77 -2.51 3.47
CA LYS A 19 22.56 -1.23 4.15
C LYS A 19 21.81 -0.31 3.19
N THR A 20 20.76 0.32 3.64
CA THR A 20 19.94 1.20 2.80
C THR A 20 20.75 2.36 2.19
N SER A 21 21.76 2.86 2.92
CA SER A 21 22.68 3.90 2.43
C SER A 21 23.50 3.49 1.21
N ASP A 22 23.71 2.20 1.00
CA ASP A 22 24.56 1.67 -0.06
C ASP A 22 23.73 1.29 -1.32
N LEU A 23 22.41 1.41 -1.23
CA LEU A 23 21.50 1.07 -2.31
C LEU A 23 21.15 2.28 -3.17
N PRO A 24 21.09 2.12 -4.52
CA PRO A 24 20.67 3.19 -5.40
C PRO A 24 19.20 3.56 -5.18
N SER A 25 18.91 4.87 -5.31
CA SER A 25 17.54 5.43 -5.32
C SER A 25 16.94 5.50 -6.72
N VAL A 26 17.71 5.18 -7.75
CA VAL A 26 17.27 5.12 -9.15
C VAL A 26 17.56 3.72 -9.67
N SER A 27 16.59 3.17 -10.41
CA SER A 27 16.70 1.85 -11.02
C SER A 27 17.75 1.84 -12.13
N ASP A 28 18.52 0.75 -12.22
CA ASP A 28 19.42 0.43 -13.33
C ASP A 28 19.19 -1.02 -13.81
N ASN A 29 20.11 -1.53 -14.64
CA ASN A 29 20.00 -2.89 -15.22
C ASN A 29 20.21 -4.02 -14.19
N ILE A 30 20.85 -3.75 -13.05
CA ILE A 30 21.16 -4.72 -12.00
C ILE A 30 20.24 -4.48 -10.80
N TYR A 31 20.18 -3.25 -10.32
CA TYR A 31 19.35 -2.81 -9.20
C TYR A 31 18.00 -2.32 -9.73
N CYS A 32 17.10 -3.24 -10.05
CA CYS A 32 15.82 -2.92 -10.71
C CYS A 32 14.58 -3.40 -9.97
N LEU A 33 14.71 -4.16 -8.88
CA LEU A 33 13.60 -4.54 -8.02
C LEU A 33 13.41 -3.49 -6.91
N PRO A 34 12.26 -2.78 -6.87
CA PRO A 34 11.97 -1.84 -5.78
C PRO A 34 12.04 -2.54 -4.41
N ALA A 35 12.71 -1.90 -3.46
CA ALA A 35 12.92 -2.44 -2.13
C ALA A 35 12.33 -1.52 -1.07
N LEU A 36 11.47 -2.10 -0.24
CA LEU A 36 10.69 -1.40 0.76
C LEU A 36 11.40 -1.37 2.10
N THR A 37 11.48 -0.19 2.69
CA THR A 37 11.96 0.05 4.05
C THR A 37 10.86 0.71 4.90
N ALA A 38 11.17 1.03 6.16
CA ALA A 38 10.30 1.86 6.98
C ALA A 38 10.26 3.30 6.44
N GLY A 39 9.08 3.75 6.00
CA GLY A 39 8.89 5.10 5.47
C GLY A 39 7.51 5.32 4.89
N ILE A 40 7.18 6.58 4.55
CA ILE A 40 5.92 6.95 3.91
C ILE A 40 6.12 7.52 2.50
N GLN A 41 7.30 8.07 2.21
CA GLN A 41 7.60 8.58 0.86
C GLN A 41 7.63 7.42 -0.13
N ASN A 42 7.08 7.62 -1.32
CA ASN A 42 6.95 6.60 -2.36
C ASN A 42 6.42 5.25 -1.82
N GLN A 43 5.51 5.29 -0.84
CA GLN A 43 4.98 4.10 -0.16
C GLN A 43 6.08 3.22 0.49
N GLY A 44 7.20 3.83 0.90
CA GLY A 44 8.37 3.14 1.45
C GLY A 44 9.35 2.57 0.41
N LEU A 45 9.06 2.70 -0.88
CA LEU A 45 9.90 2.19 -1.99
C LEU A 45 10.91 3.26 -2.43
N ASN A 46 12.01 3.38 -1.70
CA ASN A 46 13.01 4.44 -1.94
C ASN A 46 14.34 3.93 -2.50
N ASN A 47 14.50 2.62 -2.59
CA ASN A 47 15.74 1.99 -3.03
C ASN A 47 15.45 0.83 -3.99
N PHE A 48 16.47 0.38 -4.69
CA PHE A 48 16.41 -0.78 -5.58
C PHE A 48 17.46 -1.81 -5.20
N VAL A 49 17.13 -3.09 -5.42
CA VAL A 49 18.04 -4.24 -5.20
C VAL A 49 18.03 -5.14 -6.44
N PRO A 50 19.03 -6.01 -6.59
CA PRO A 50 18.97 -7.08 -7.59
C PRO A 50 17.84 -8.08 -7.27
N TYR A 51 17.35 -8.76 -8.31
CA TYR A 51 16.38 -9.85 -8.13
C TYR A 51 17.00 -11.08 -7.43
N GLU A 52 18.30 -11.21 -7.49
CA GLU A 52 19.02 -12.33 -6.90
C GLU A 52 18.78 -12.40 -5.39
N ASN A 53 18.45 -13.59 -4.91
CA ASN A 53 18.12 -13.88 -3.51
C ASN A 53 16.94 -13.07 -2.91
N ALA A 54 16.30 -12.21 -3.68
CA ALA A 54 15.16 -11.42 -3.22
C ALA A 54 13.86 -12.23 -3.29
N THR A 55 13.05 -12.15 -2.24
CA THR A 55 11.66 -12.63 -2.31
C THR A 55 10.82 -11.58 -3.03
N VAL A 56 10.42 -11.88 -4.26
CA VAL A 56 9.58 -10.98 -5.06
C VAL A 56 8.12 -11.07 -4.59
N LEU A 57 7.56 -9.93 -4.23
CA LEU A 57 6.19 -9.77 -3.76
C LEU A 57 5.41 -8.89 -4.75
N GLN A 58 4.09 -9.13 -4.84
CA GLN A 58 3.16 -8.34 -5.65
C GLN A 58 1.73 -8.57 -5.17
N ASN A 59 0.87 -7.58 -5.33
CA ASN A 59 -0.54 -7.63 -4.92
C ASN A 59 -0.72 -8.02 -3.45
N VAL A 60 -0.01 -7.33 -2.57
CA VAL A 60 -0.02 -7.55 -1.13
C VAL A 60 -0.01 -6.22 -0.37
N ILE A 61 -0.24 -6.25 0.92
CA ILE A 61 -0.15 -5.07 1.78
C ILE A 61 1.20 -5.07 2.48
N SER A 62 1.90 -3.95 2.41
CA SER A 62 3.15 -3.70 3.13
C SER A 62 2.90 -2.86 4.38
N ILE A 63 3.71 -3.09 5.42
CA ILE A 63 3.61 -2.40 6.70
C ILE A 63 5.01 -2.03 7.17
N SER A 64 5.18 -0.75 7.54
CA SER A 64 6.37 -0.26 8.22
C SER A 64 6.37 -0.77 9.67
N ALA A 65 7.41 -1.49 10.05
CA ALA A 65 7.51 -2.10 11.38
C ALA A 65 8.26 -1.24 12.40
N ASN A 66 8.98 -0.20 11.96
CA ASN A 66 9.90 0.56 12.80
C ASN A 66 9.94 2.05 12.45
N GLY A 67 10.65 2.83 13.27
CA GLY A 67 10.85 4.26 13.06
C GLY A 67 9.61 5.11 13.37
N ALA A 68 9.68 6.40 13.03
CA ALA A 68 8.61 7.37 13.25
C ALA A 68 7.31 7.05 12.49
N ASN A 69 7.40 6.24 11.43
CA ASN A 69 6.28 5.86 10.58
C ASN A 69 5.83 4.40 10.83
N THR A 70 6.10 3.86 12.01
CA THR A 70 5.66 2.50 12.37
C THR A 70 4.15 2.38 12.26
N GLY A 71 3.68 1.33 11.58
CA GLY A 71 2.26 1.14 11.27
C GLY A 71 1.80 1.77 9.95
N ALA A 72 2.65 2.52 9.23
CA ALA A 72 2.32 2.98 7.89
C ALA A 72 2.08 1.78 6.97
N THR A 73 0.94 1.81 6.27
CA THR A 73 0.39 0.65 5.55
C THR A 73 0.09 1.04 4.10
N PHE A 74 0.54 0.23 3.14
CA PHE A 74 0.35 0.51 1.72
C PHE A 74 -0.02 -0.75 0.94
N TYR A 75 -0.91 -0.62 -0.04
CA TYR A 75 -1.13 -1.63 -1.05
C TYR A 75 -0.05 -1.53 -2.13
N GLN A 76 0.61 -2.65 -2.39
CA GLN A 76 1.68 -2.76 -3.38
C GLN A 76 1.21 -3.61 -4.56
N SER A 77 0.74 -2.95 -5.62
CA SER A 77 0.25 -3.60 -6.84
C SER A 77 1.36 -4.06 -7.77
N GLN A 78 2.55 -3.47 -7.68
CA GLN A 78 3.72 -3.80 -8.50
C GLN A 78 4.69 -4.71 -7.77
N LYS A 79 5.63 -5.29 -8.51
CA LYS A 79 6.68 -6.14 -7.96
C LYS A 79 7.62 -5.34 -7.05
N PHE A 80 7.92 -5.89 -5.90
CA PHE A 80 8.86 -5.32 -4.93
C PHE A 80 9.43 -6.40 -4.02
N THR A 81 10.35 -6.04 -3.18
CA THR A 81 10.81 -6.85 -2.04
C THR A 81 10.83 -6.02 -0.75
N VAL A 82 11.05 -6.65 0.39
CA VAL A 82 11.20 -5.97 1.68
C VAL A 82 12.63 -6.07 2.18
N LEU A 83 13.11 -4.96 2.73
CA LEU A 83 14.34 -4.87 3.50
C LEU A 83 14.03 -4.91 5.02
N GLN A 84 14.95 -4.42 5.83
CA GLN A 84 14.77 -4.31 7.27
C GLN A 84 13.64 -3.30 7.59
N ASP A 85 13.06 -3.44 8.77
CA ASP A 85 12.07 -2.53 9.34
C ASP A 85 10.73 -2.43 8.58
N ALA A 86 10.48 -3.35 7.64
CA ALA A 86 9.19 -3.50 6.97
C ALA A 86 8.86 -4.98 6.77
N TYR A 87 7.61 -5.26 6.50
CA TYR A 87 7.13 -6.59 6.11
C TYR A 87 5.88 -6.50 5.25
N ALA A 88 5.51 -7.62 4.64
CA ALA A 88 4.28 -7.74 3.87
C ALA A 88 3.35 -8.78 4.48
N ILE A 89 2.05 -8.56 4.30
CA ILE A 89 0.98 -9.47 4.69
C ILE A 89 0.14 -9.84 3.48
N LYS A 90 -0.31 -11.10 3.42
CA LYS A 90 -1.19 -11.60 2.36
C LYS A 90 -2.54 -12.00 2.93
N TRP A 91 -3.58 -11.85 2.10
CA TRP A 91 -4.93 -12.28 2.38
C TRP A 91 -5.03 -13.81 2.52
N ILE A 92 -5.75 -14.28 3.53
CA ILE A 92 -5.97 -15.71 3.79
C ILE A 92 -7.43 -16.06 4.14
N TYR A 93 -8.30 -15.07 4.33
CA TYR A 93 -9.68 -15.30 4.79
C TYR A 93 -10.54 -16.05 3.77
N THR A 94 -10.28 -15.86 2.48
CA THR A 94 -10.93 -16.61 1.40
C THR A 94 -9.90 -17.02 0.36
N ASN A 95 -10.23 -18.04 -0.46
CA ASN A 95 -9.39 -18.47 -1.58
C ASN A 95 -9.47 -17.53 -2.80
N ASN A 96 -10.41 -16.58 -2.79
CA ASN A 96 -10.56 -15.61 -3.87
C ASN A 96 -9.46 -14.58 -3.82
N LYS A 97 -8.92 -14.23 -4.99
CA LYS A 97 -8.02 -13.08 -5.11
C LYS A 97 -8.80 -11.80 -4.90
N LEU A 98 -8.25 -10.90 -4.11
CA LEU A 98 -8.79 -9.57 -3.94
C LEU A 98 -8.49 -8.70 -5.17
N THR A 99 -9.40 -7.78 -5.48
CA THR A 99 -9.19 -6.74 -6.47
C THR A 99 -8.37 -5.58 -5.89
N ASP A 100 -7.83 -4.70 -6.74
CA ASP A 100 -7.11 -3.51 -6.30
C ASP A 100 -7.97 -2.62 -5.40
N LYS A 101 -9.26 -2.48 -5.70
CA LYS A 101 -10.19 -1.68 -4.90
C LYS A 101 -10.41 -2.27 -3.51
N GLN A 102 -10.55 -3.58 -3.44
CA GLN A 102 -10.67 -4.29 -2.15
C GLN A 102 -9.38 -4.14 -1.33
N TYR A 103 -8.20 -4.26 -1.95
CA TYR A 103 -6.93 -3.98 -1.29
C TYR A 103 -6.82 -2.54 -0.81
N LEU A 104 -7.23 -1.54 -1.59
CA LEU A 104 -7.22 -0.14 -1.19
C LEU A 104 -8.11 0.11 0.04
N PHE A 105 -9.32 -0.46 0.07
CA PHE A 105 -10.21 -0.35 1.23
C PHE A 105 -9.61 -0.99 2.48
N LEU A 106 -9.10 -2.21 2.34
CA LEU A 106 -8.49 -2.96 3.44
C LEU A 106 -7.24 -2.24 3.97
N THR A 107 -6.41 -1.70 3.09
CA THR A 107 -5.23 -0.90 3.45
C THR A 107 -5.63 0.32 4.29
N GLY A 108 -6.65 1.06 3.87
CA GLY A 108 -7.19 2.20 4.63
C GLY A 108 -7.75 1.78 6.00
N SER A 109 -8.46 0.66 6.06
CA SER A 109 -9.00 0.12 7.31
C SER A 109 -7.91 -0.33 8.28
N ILE A 110 -6.85 -0.97 7.78
CA ILE A 110 -5.68 -1.38 8.57
C ILE A 110 -4.94 -0.13 9.05
N SER A 111 -4.64 0.80 8.15
CA SER A 111 -3.95 2.05 8.49
C SER A 111 -4.68 2.79 9.61
N LYS A 112 -5.99 2.93 9.53
CA LYS A 112 -6.80 3.55 10.58
C LYS A 112 -6.70 2.84 11.93
N ALA A 113 -6.51 1.52 11.93
CA ALA A 113 -6.44 0.72 13.16
C ALA A 113 -5.07 0.73 13.83
N ILE A 114 -3.98 0.93 13.05
CA ILE A 114 -2.63 0.74 13.56
C ILE A 114 -1.74 1.97 13.45
N TYR A 115 -1.90 2.84 12.43
CA TYR A 115 -1.07 4.03 12.27
C TYR A 115 -1.37 5.05 13.37
N GLY A 116 -0.33 5.54 14.02
CA GLY A 116 -0.46 6.44 15.18
C GLY A 116 -0.81 5.74 16.51
N THR A 117 -1.09 4.42 16.48
CA THR A 117 -1.31 3.62 17.70
C THR A 117 0.00 3.04 18.24
N TYR A 118 0.97 2.86 17.36
CA TYR A 118 2.29 2.32 17.65
C TYR A 118 3.35 3.41 17.52
N GLU A 119 4.44 3.25 18.26
CA GLU A 119 5.56 4.19 18.33
C GLU A 119 6.89 3.43 18.32
N TRP A 120 8.02 4.14 18.40
CA TRP A 120 9.33 3.53 18.33
C TRP A 120 9.58 2.53 19.46
N THR A 121 9.12 2.82 20.67
CA THR A 121 9.25 1.92 21.84
C THR A 121 8.26 0.76 21.78
N ASN A 122 7.15 0.92 21.06
CA ASN A 122 6.10 -0.06 20.87
C ASN A 122 5.83 -0.28 19.37
N LYS A 123 6.74 -0.97 18.71
CA LYS A 123 6.73 -1.16 17.25
C LYS A 123 5.54 -1.96 16.72
N ALA A 124 5.03 -1.59 15.53
CA ALA A 124 3.95 -2.28 14.83
C ALA A 124 4.42 -3.61 14.18
N GLY A 125 5.06 -4.47 14.96
CA GLY A 125 5.43 -5.81 14.51
C GLY A 125 4.21 -6.72 14.37
N TRP A 126 4.28 -7.71 13.47
CA TRP A 126 3.15 -8.58 13.13
C TRP A 126 2.50 -9.25 14.36
N GLU A 127 3.30 -9.77 15.27
CA GLU A 127 2.79 -10.48 16.47
C GLU A 127 1.92 -9.60 17.37
N ARG A 128 2.10 -8.29 17.31
CA ARG A 128 1.28 -7.32 18.01
C ARG A 128 0.05 -6.93 17.19
N ILE A 129 0.25 -6.51 15.95
CA ILE A 129 -0.86 -5.97 15.15
C ILE A 129 -1.86 -7.03 14.70
N LYS A 130 -1.50 -8.30 14.60
CA LYS A 130 -2.44 -9.38 14.22
C LYS A 130 -3.66 -9.49 15.13
N ASN A 131 -3.56 -8.98 16.37
CA ASN A 131 -4.65 -8.94 17.34
C ASN A 131 -5.52 -7.68 17.21
N ASN A 132 -5.08 -6.65 16.49
CA ASN A 132 -5.89 -5.47 16.24
C ASN A 132 -7.09 -5.84 15.39
N ALA A 133 -8.21 -5.16 15.66
CA ALA A 133 -9.44 -5.37 14.93
C ALA A 133 -9.70 -4.24 13.94
N ILE A 134 -10.20 -4.62 12.78
CA ILE A 134 -10.76 -3.69 11.79
C ILE A 134 -12.27 -3.93 11.65
N PHE A 135 -12.97 -2.90 11.17
CA PHE A 135 -14.39 -2.98 10.87
C PHE A 135 -14.54 -3.01 9.35
N LEU A 136 -15.25 -4.02 8.85
CA LEU A 136 -15.55 -4.20 7.45
C LEU A 136 -17.07 -4.24 7.26
N PRO A 137 -17.59 -3.74 6.13
CA PRO A 137 -19.00 -3.87 5.79
C PRO A 137 -19.38 -5.35 5.71
N GLN A 138 -20.59 -5.65 6.08
CA GLN A 138 -21.12 -7.01 6.09
C GLN A 138 -22.45 -7.07 5.35
N THR A 139 -22.65 -8.15 4.62
CA THR A 139 -23.96 -8.54 4.08
C THR A 139 -24.92 -8.91 5.22
N GLU A 140 -26.20 -9.05 4.91
CA GLU A 140 -27.22 -9.52 5.87
C GLU A 140 -26.86 -10.88 6.51
N ASN A 141 -26.13 -11.72 5.78
CA ASN A 141 -25.67 -13.03 6.26
C ASN A 141 -24.35 -12.96 7.06
N GLY A 142 -23.89 -11.76 7.43
CA GLY A 142 -22.69 -11.55 8.26
C GLY A 142 -21.34 -11.78 7.55
N LYS A 143 -21.33 -12.00 6.23
CA LYS A 143 -20.10 -12.12 5.45
C LYS A 143 -19.58 -10.73 5.05
N ILE A 144 -18.29 -10.62 4.74
CA ILE A 144 -17.72 -9.37 4.21
C ILE A 144 -18.42 -9.01 2.91
N ASP A 145 -18.94 -7.78 2.83
CA ASP A 145 -19.60 -7.24 1.64
C ASP A 145 -18.57 -6.64 0.68
N PHE A 146 -18.03 -7.48 -0.18
CA PHE A 146 -17.03 -7.07 -1.17
C PHE A 146 -17.65 -6.21 -2.29
N GLU A 147 -18.93 -6.38 -2.60
CA GLU A 147 -19.62 -5.58 -3.62
C GLU A 147 -19.77 -4.13 -3.15
N TYR A 148 -20.15 -3.95 -1.89
CA TYR A 148 -20.20 -2.62 -1.29
C TYR A 148 -18.82 -1.95 -1.28
N ILE A 149 -17.75 -2.70 -0.93
CA ILE A 149 -16.38 -2.18 -0.96
C ILE A 149 -15.98 -1.71 -2.36
N GLU A 150 -16.28 -2.50 -3.39
CA GLU A 150 -16.02 -2.15 -4.80
C GLU A 150 -16.76 -0.88 -5.21
N LEU A 151 -18.04 -0.78 -4.87
CA LEU A 151 -18.87 0.37 -5.18
C LEU A 151 -18.35 1.63 -4.50
N LEU A 152 -18.04 1.54 -3.20
CA LEU A 152 -17.53 2.66 -2.40
C LEU A 152 -16.22 3.20 -2.96
N ILE A 153 -15.22 2.33 -3.20
CA ILE A 153 -13.92 2.74 -3.74
C ILE A 153 -14.08 3.31 -5.15
N SER A 154 -14.96 2.72 -5.99
CA SER A 154 -15.26 3.25 -7.32
C SER A 154 -15.85 4.66 -7.25
N ALA A 155 -16.75 4.92 -6.31
CA ALA A 155 -17.33 6.25 -6.10
C ALA A 155 -16.27 7.27 -5.65
N ILE A 156 -15.39 6.89 -4.70
CA ILE A 156 -14.29 7.74 -4.24
C ILE A 156 -13.33 8.06 -5.39
N GLN A 157 -12.93 7.06 -6.18
CA GLN A 157 -12.06 7.26 -7.33
C GLN A 157 -12.66 8.22 -8.36
N LYS A 158 -13.96 8.09 -8.66
CA LYS A 158 -14.68 9.03 -9.57
C LYS A 158 -14.65 10.46 -9.05
N ILE A 159 -14.85 10.66 -7.74
CA ILE A 159 -14.81 12.01 -7.13
C ILE A 159 -13.41 12.62 -7.25
N VAL A 160 -12.37 11.85 -6.97
CA VAL A 160 -10.97 12.32 -7.07
C VAL A 160 -10.61 12.67 -8.51
N ILE A 161 -10.93 11.78 -9.47
CA ILE A 161 -10.64 11.99 -10.90
C ILE A 161 -11.42 13.18 -11.45
N LYS A 162 -12.69 13.38 -11.06
CA LYS A 162 -13.52 14.51 -11.53
C LYS A 162 -12.82 15.84 -11.31
N ASN A 163 -12.25 16.08 -10.15
CA ASN A 163 -11.55 17.33 -9.84
C ASN A 163 -10.31 17.55 -10.70
N VAL A 164 -9.56 16.48 -10.98
CA VAL A 164 -8.40 16.53 -11.87
C VAL A 164 -8.81 16.84 -13.30
N VAL A 165 -9.85 16.17 -13.82
CA VAL A 165 -10.38 16.41 -15.17
C VAL A 165 -10.84 17.86 -15.31
N LEU A 166 -11.65 18.36 -14.38
CA LEU A 166 -12.14 19.74 -14.41
C LEU A 166 -11.00 20.78 -14.37
N TYR A 167 -9.93 20.51 -13.62
CA TYR A 167 -8.76 21.36 -13.59
C TYR A 167 -8.05 21.35 -14.95
N THR A 168 -7.82 20.17 -15.52
CA THR A 168 -7.13 19.97 -16.79
C THR A 168 -7.89 20.65 -17.94
N ASP A 169 -9.21 20.46 -18.00
CA ASP A 169 -10.09 21.09 -19.01
C ASP A 169 -10.00 22.61 -18.95
N LYS A 170 -9.98 23.20 -17.75
CA LYS A 170 -9.80 24.64 -17.56
C LYS A 170 -8.43 25.12 -18.08
N GLN A 171 -7.36 24.36 -17.89
CA GLN A 171 -6.02 24.73 -18.39
C GLN A 171 -5.97 24.63 -19.92
N ILE A 172 -6.52 23.57 -20.51
CA ILE A 172 -6.61 23.39 -21.96
C ILE A 172 -7.37 24.56 -22.59
N ALA A 173 -8.55 24.91 -22.05
CA ALA A 173 -9.36 26.01 -22.55
C ALA A 173 -8.63 27.38 -22.45
N LYS A 174 -7.84 27.64 -21.41
CA LYS A 174 -7.01 28.83 -21.30
C LYS A 174 -5.93 28.87 -22.38
N THR A 175 -5.23 27.76 -22.58
CA THR A 175 -4.16 27.65 -23.58
C THR A 175 -4.71 27.87 -25.00
N GLN A 176 -5.85 27.25 -25.32
CA GLN A 176 -6.51 27.45 -26.62
C GLN A 176 -6.91 28.91 -26.88
N LYS A 177 -7.43 29.63 -25.85
CA LYS A 177 -7.73 31.07 -25.98
C LYS A 177 -6.49 31.89 -26.29
N VAL A 178 -5.36 31.59 -25.65
CA VAL A 178 -4.09 32.31 -25.91
C VAL A 178 -3.61 32.05 -27.35
N ILE A 179 -3.70 30.83 -27.83
CA ILE A 179 -3.31 30.48 -29.21
C ILE A 179 -4.20 31.22 -30.22
N ASN A 180 -5.51 31.17 -30.05
CA ASN A 180 -6.48 31.80 -30.98
C ASN A 180 -6.43 33.33 -30.99
N ASN A 181 -5.91 33.96 -29.91
CA ASN A 181 -5.76 35.43 -29.85
C ASN A 181 -4.42 35.92 -30.46
N ASN A 182 -3.47 35.04 -30.76
CA ASN A 182 -2.18 35.37 -31.29
C ASN A 182 -2.03 35.05 -32.80
N PHE A 183 -3.11 34.66 -33.42
CA PHE A 183 -3.26 34.45 -34.87
C PHE A 183 -4.53 35.15 -35.38
#